data_d3e2d28c2659dfd7553916d888ce5a6f
#
_entry.id   d3e2d28c2659dfd7553916d888ce5a6f
#
_cell.length_a   1.000
_cell.length_b   1.000
_cell.length_c   1.000
_cell.angle_alpha   90.00
_cell.angle_beta   90.00
_cell.angle_gamma   90.00
#
_symmetry.space_group_name_H-M   'P 1'
#
loop_
_entity.id
_entity.type
_entity.pdbx_description
1 polymer ?
#
loop_
_entity_poly.entity_id
_entity_poly.type
_entity_poly.pdbx_seq_one_letter_code
_entity_poly.pdbx_strand_id
1 'polypeptide(L)'
;YHPTGREGEGGHSLDDLQATVSNEFMSTNALYAGLWPSIQKFEREILAMTLSMLNGGEEAVGLLTSGGTESILLPILGYREWGRLKGVAKPEVICGATAHPALAKACFYFGLKLVVTSVDPVTQRIVPDSVLAAITPNTVAIYASAPNFPNGRVDPIVELGELAVKHDLGLHVDNCLGGFYLSYAQAEGLLGDIRWDFRVPGVTSISVDVHKYGACLAVHLENSLL
;
A
#
# COMPACT_ATOMS: atom_id res chain seq x y z
N TYR A 1 -6.45 16.20 5.96
CA TYR A 1 -5.58 17.20 6.59
C TYR A 1 -4.71 17.79 5.47
N HIS A 2 -5.09 18.98 4.97
CA HIS A 2 -4.21 19.74 4.12
C HIS A 2 -3.24 20.50 5.04
N PRO A 3 -1.93 20.37 4.88
CA PRO A 3 -1.00 21.27 5.53
C PRO A 3 -1.21 22.64 4.90
N THR A 4 -1.93 23.51 5.59
CA THR A 4 -2.05 24.94 5.21
C THR A 4 -0.64 25.50 5.09
N GLY A 5 -0.30 25.92 3.86
CA GLY A 5 1.02 26.28 3.45
C GLY A 5 1.73 27.24 4.41
N ARG A 6 2.94 26.89 4.78
CA ARG A 6 3.94 27.91 5.09
C ARG A 6 4.35 28.51 3.76
N GLU A 7 4.19 29.81 3.62
CA GLU A 7 4.78 30.57 2.52
C GLU A 7 6.27 30.23 2.46
N GLY A 8 6.68 29.49 1.41
CA GLY A 8 8.08 29.36 1.09
C GLY A 8 8.62 30.73 0.66
N GLU A 9 9.90 30.95 0.80
CA GLU A 9 10.57 32.15 0.28
C GLU A 9 10.33 32.27 -1.23
N GLY A 10 9.25 32.98 -1.60
CA GLY A 10 8.83 33.13 -3.01
C GLY A 10 7.33 33.32 -3.20
N GLY A 11 6.52 33.27 -2.14
CA GLY A 11 5.12 33.72 -2.14
C GLY A 11 4.09 32.77 -2.77
N HIS A 12 4.47 31.53 -3.15
CA HIS A 12 3.51 30.53 -3.68
C HIS A 12 3.25 29.47 -2.64
N SER A 13 1.96 29.27 -2.30
CA SER A 13 1.53 28.17 -1.44
C SER A 13 1.58 26.84 -2.22
N LEU A 14 1.60 25.70 -1.50
CA LEU A 14 1.46 24.38 -2.14
C LEU A 14 0.17 24.29 -2.97
N ASP A 15 -0.90 24.91 -2.47
CA ASP A 15 -2.20 24.94 -3.15
C ASP A 15 -2.11 25.69 -4.50
N ASP A 16 -1.37 26.82 -4.55
CA ASP A 16 -1.14 27.56 -5.81
C ASP A 16 -0.36 26.73 -6.81
N LEU A 17 0.65 25.99 -6.35
CA LEU A 17 1.42 25.09 -7.20
C LEU A 17 0.54 23.96 -7.76
N GLN A 18 -0.26 23.34 -6.90
CA GLN A 18 -1.19 22.27 -7.30
C GLN A 18 -2.22 22.78 -8.31
N ALA A 19 -2.79 23.97 -8.09
CA ALA A 19 -3.74 24.61 -9.02
C ALA A 19 -3.08 24.91 -10.35
N THR A 20 -1.87 25.44 -10.36
CA THR A 20 -1.10 25.75 -11.58
C THR A 20 -0.84 24.50 -12.40
N VAL A 21 -0.30 23.45 -11.79
CA VAL A 21 -0.02 22.17 -12.45
C VAL A 21 -1.31 21.54 -12.99
N SER A 22 -2.40 21.53 -12.20
CA SER A 22 -3.69 21.01 -12.65
C SER A 22 -4.20 21.71 -13.90
N ASN A 23 -4.11 23.05 -13.93
CA ASN A 23 -4.57 23.83 -15.07
C ASN A 23 -3.72 23.57 -16.33
N GLU A 24 -2.41 23.43 -16.19
CA GLU A 24 -1.52 23.13 -17.31
C GLU A 24 -1.81 21.78 -17.95
N PHE A 25 -2.17 20.77 -17.15
CA PHE A 25 -2.40 19.40 -17.62
C PHE A 25 -3.88 19.04 -17.82
N MET A 26 -4.81 19.96 -17.62
CA MET A 26 -6.26 19.71 -17.66
C MET A 26 -6.73 19.12 -19.01
N SER A 27 -6.08 19.46 -20.12
CA SER A 27 -6.43 18.98 -21.46
C SER A 27 -5.73 17.69 -21.88
N THR A 28 -4.86 17.14 -21.01
CA THR A 28 -4.13 15.91 -21.31
C THR A 28 -4.97 14.67 -21.00
N ASN A 29 -4.71 13.57 -21.71
CA ASN A 29 -5.43 12.32 -21.52
C ASN A 29 -4.46 11.15 -21.50
N ALA A 30 -4.33 10.52 -20.34
CA ALA A 30 -3.43 9.39 -20.10
C ALA A 30 -3.76 8.15 -20.97
N LEU A 31 -5.01 8.00 -21.41
CA LEU A 31 -5.43 6.89 -22.26
C LEU A 31 -4.69 6.89 -23.62
N TYR A 32 -4.33 8.08 -24.13
CA TYR A 32 -3.66 8.21 -25.41
C TYR A 32 -2.16 8.56 -25.24
N ALA A 33 -1.45 7.65 -24.61
CA ALA A 33 -0.05 7.81 -24.29
C ALA A 33 0.86 8.19 -25.49
N GLY A 34 0.49 7.79 -26.70
CA GLY A 34 1.20 8.19 -27.93
C GLY A 34 1.10 9.68 -28.26
N LEU A 35 0.03 10.36 -27.82
CA LEU A 35 -0.16 11.81 -28.00
C LEU A 35 0.46 12.60 -26.85
N TRP A 36 0.51 12.02 -25.65
CA TRP A 36 1.07 12.64 -24.45
C TRP A 36 2.17 11.78 -23.81
N PRO A 37 3.34 11.63 -24.44
CA PRO A 37 4.42 10.78 -23.93
C PRO A 37 4.98 11.26 -22.59
N SER A 38 4.81 12.54 -22.24
CA SER A 38 5.18 13.10 -20.94
C SER A 38 4.41 12.44 -19.79
N ILE A 39 3.15 12.05 -19.98
CA ILE A 39 2.35 11.39 -18.95
C ILE A 39 2.97 10.04 -18.59
N GLN A 40 3.34 9.24 -19.60
CA GLN A 40 4.03 7.96 -19.35
C GLN A 40 5.37 8.16 -18.64
N LYS A 41 6.10 9.21 -19.00
CA LYS A 41 7.35 9.55 -18.34
C LYS A 41 7.11 9.87 -16.86
N PHE A 42 6.14 10.73 -16.55
CA PHE A 42 5.81 11.09 -15.17
C PHE A 42 5.35 9.87 -14.36
N GLU A 43 4.51 9.01 -14.92
CA GLU A 43 4.10 7.78 -14.28
C GLU A 43 5.29 6.90 -13.89
N ARG A 44 6.21 6.65 -14.83
CA ARG A 44 7.43 5.87 -14.58
C ARG A 44 8.34 6.51 -13.54
N GLU A 45 8.50 7.83 -13.57
CA GLU A 45 9.32 8.56 -12.61
C GLU A 45 8.73 8.51 -11.20
N ILE A 46 7.40 8.69 -11.06
CA ILE A 46 6.70 8.59 -9.78
C ILE A 46 6.85 7.16 -9.22
N LEU A 47 6.65 6.15 -10.04
CA LEU A 47 6.82 4.75 -9.64
C LEU A 47 8.27 4.47 -9.22
N ALA A 48 9.26 4.92 -9.99
CA ALA A 48 10.67 4.72 -9.67
C ALA A 48 11.06 5.41 -8.34
N MET A 49 10.62 6.65 -8.13
CA MET A 49 10.85 7.37 -6.87
C MET A 49 10.19 6.66 -5.68
N THR A 50 8.95 6.20 -5.85
CA THR A 50 8.22 5.49 -4.78
C THR A 50 8.85 4.14 -4.47
N LEU A 51 9.23 3.36 -5.48
CA LEU A 51 9.94 2.09 -5.29
C LEU A 51 11.28 2.29 -4.57
N SER A 52 12.03 3.31 -4.94
CA SER A 52 13.28 3.67 -4.26
C SER A 52 13.06 4.01 -2.79
N MET A 53 12.01 4.78 -2.49
CA MET A 53 11.63 5.16 -1.13
C MET A 53 11.20 3.96 -0.29
N LEU A 54 10.52 2.98 -0.90
CA LEU A 54 10.05 1.75 -0.26
C LEU A 54 11.09 0.62 -0.26
N ASN A 55 12.32 0.89 -0.68
CA ASN A 55 13.39 -0.09 -0.81
C ASN A 55 13.01 -1.28 -1.72
N GLY A 56 12.25 -1.03 -2.79
CA GLY A 56 11.94 -2.01 -3.81
C GLY A 56 13.20 -2.44 -4.56
N GLY A 57 13.39 -3.76 -4.73
CA GLY A 57 14.49 -4.32 -5.52
C GLY A 57 14.26 -4.13 -7.03
N GLU A 58 15.20 -4.65 -7.84
CA GLU A 58 15.16 -4.55 -9.31
C GLU A 58 13.92 -5.23 -9.94
N GLU A 59 13.37 -6.24 -9.28
CA GLU A 59 12.17 -6.98 -9.72
C GLU A 59 10.87 -6.28 -9.31
N ALA A 60 10.94 -5.23 -8.47
CA ALA A 60 9.76 -4.54 -8.01
C ALA A 60 9.15 -3.70 -9.14
N VAL A 61 7.85 -3.86 -9.33
CA VAL A 61 7.06 -3.13 -10.32
C VAL A 61 5.90 -2.42 -9.64
N GLY A 62 5.29 -1.48 -10.34
CA GLY A 62 4.16 -0.75 -9.79
C GLY A 62 3.27 -0.18 -10.89
N LEU A 63 2.12 0.31 -10.49
CA LEU A 63 1.19 1.03 -11.35
C LEU A 63 0.50 2.15 -10.58
N LEU A 64 0.05 3.18 -11.31
CA LEU A 64 -0.81 4.22 -10.77
C LEU A 64 -2.28 3.77 -10.84
N THR A 65 -3.01 4.02 -9.77
CA THR A 65 -4.42 3.66 -9.64
C THR A 65 -5.29 4.91 -9.47
N SER A 66 -6.60 4.74 -9.53
CA SER A 66 -7.57 5.83 -9.31
C SER A 66 -7.76 6.17 -7.83
N GLY A 67 -7.13 5.42 -6.91
CA GLY A 67 -7.30 5.66 -5.48
C GLY A 67 -6.88 4.49 -4.59
N GLY A 68 -6.63 4.73 -3.27
CA GLY A 68 -6.24 3.70 -2.31
C GLY A 68 -7.19 2.51 -2.25
N THR A 69 -8.46 2.70 -2.55
CA THR A 69 -9.38 1.57 -2.68
C THR A 69 -8.96 0.65 -3.83
N GLU A 70 -8.67 1.19 -5.01
CA GLU A 70 -8.21 0.38 -6.15
C GLU A 70 -6.82 -0.22 -5.86
N SER A 71 -5.93 0.53 -5.22
CA SER A 71 -4.62 0.06 -4.80
C SER A 71 -4.68 -1.14 -3.83
N ILE A 72 -5.78 -1.28 -3.07
CA ILE A 72 -6.03 -2.45 -2.23
C ILE A 72 -6.73 -3.57 -3.04
N LEU A 73 -7.65 -3.21 -3.94
CA LEU A 73 -8.38 -4.19 -4.74
C LEU A 73 -7.44 -5.04 -5.63
N LEU A 74 -6.50 -4.39 -6.30
CA LEU A 74 -5.64 -5.04 -7.29
C LEU A 74 -4.74 -6.14 -6.71
N PRO A 75 -4.00 -5.95 -5.62
CA PRO A 75 -3.22 -7.04 -5.02
C PRO A 75 -4.11 -8.17 -4.50
N ILE A 76 -5.29 -7.88 -3.96
CA ILE A 76 -6.22 -8.93 -3.53
C ILE A 76 -6.71 -9.76 -4.72
N LEU A 77 -6.95 -9.12 -5.87
CA LEU A 77 -7.22 -9.83 -7.12
C LEU A 77 -6.02 -10.70 -7.53
N GLY A 78 -4.81 -10.13 -7.48
CA GLY A 78 -3.57 -10.85 -7.78
C GLY A 78 -3.40 -12.08 -6.89
N TYR A 79 -3.55 -11.96 -5.57
CA TYR A 79 -3.46 -13.09 -4.64
C TYR A 79 -4.54 -14.15 -4.89
N ARG A 80 -5.76 -13.73 -5.28
CA ARG A 80 -6.79 -14.69 -5.70
C ARG A 80 -6.31 -15.52 -6.90
N GLU A 81 -5.82 -14.86 -7.94
CA GLU A 81 -5.37 -15.56 -9.16
C GLU A 81 -4.15 -16.43 -8.88
N TRP A 82 -3.20 -15.94 -8.10
CA TRP A 82 -2.07 -16.73 -7.64
C TRP A 82 -2.50 -17.98 -6.85
N GLY A 83 -3.47 -17.84 -5.95
CA GLY A 83 -4.06 -18.97 -5.24
C GLY A 83 -4.73 -19.97 -6.19
N ARG A 84 -5.42 -19.49 -7.22
CA ARG A 84 -6.03 -20.35 -8.25
C ARG A 84 -4.98 -21.16 -9.03
N LEU A 85 -3.86 -20.55 -9.36
CA LEU A 85 -2.74 -21.25 -10.00
C LEU A 85 -2.17 -22.36 -9.10
N LYS A 86 -2.26 -22.21 -7.79
CA LYS A 86 -1.90 -23.23 -6.79
C LYS A 86 -3.02 -24.23 -6.49
N GLY A 87 -4.17 -24.15 -7.17
CA GLY A 87 -5.31 -25.04 -6.98
C GLY A 87 -6.22 -24.68 -5.80
N VAL A 88 -6.09 -23.48 -5.22
CA VAL A 88 -6.97 -23.02 -4.13
C VAL A 88 -8.31 -22.59 -4.71
N ALA A 89 -9.34 -23.36 -4.46
CA ALA A 89 -10.69 -23.13 -5.01
C ALA A 89 -11.49 -22.06 -4.24
N LYS A 90 -11.21 -21.87 -2.98
CA LYS A 90 -11.91 -20.92 -2.08
C LYS A 90 -10.89 -20.06 -1.32
N PRO A 91 -10.23 -19.12 -1.99
CA PRO A 91 -9.15 -18.35 -1.39
C PRO A 91 -9.63 -17.51 -0.20
N GLU A 92 -8.79 -17.42 0.82
CA GLU A 92 -9.00 -16.67 2.05
C GLU A 92 -7.88 -15.64 2.24
N VAL A 93 -8.24 -14.45 2.74
CA VAL A 93 -7.28 -13.41 3.17
C VAL A 93 -7.45 -13.18 4.67
N ILE A 94 -6.34 -13.19 5.40
CA ILE A 94 -6.31 -12.94 6.85
C ILE A 94 -5.93 -11.48 7.11
N CYS A 95 -6.64 -10.81 8.03
CA CYS A 95 -6.31 -9.46 8.47
C CYS A 95 -6.64 -9.24 9.95
N GLY A 96 -6.15 -8.17 10.53
CA GLY A 96 -6.61 -7.68 11.83
C GLY A 96 -7.92 -6.90 11.75
N ALA A 97 -8.59 -6.75 12.89
CA ALA A 97 -9.83 -5.97 13.00
C ALA A 97 -9.66 -4.47 12.65
N THR A 98 -8.43 -3.98 12.59
CA THR A 98 -8.07 -2.59 12.21
C THR A 98 -7.84 -2.40 10.72
N ALA A 99 -8.04 -3.42 9.89
CA ALA A 99 -7.87 -3.34 8.44
C ALA A 99 -8.84 -2.32 7.82
N HIS A 100 -8.37 -1.64 6.76
CA HIS A 100 -9.19 -0.68 6.05
C HIS A 100 -10.40 -1.36 5.38
N PRO A 101 -11.62 -0.77 5.41
CA PRO A 101 -12.84 -1.36 4.83
C PRO A 101 -12.73 -1.73 3.34
N ALA A 102 -11.81 -1.12 2.59
CA ALA A 102 -11.54 -1.47 1.20
C ALA A 102 -11.12 -2.94 1.03
N LEU A 103 -10.47 -3.55 2.03
CA LEU A 103 -10.15 -4.98 2.01
C LEU A 103 -11.41 -5.85 2.01
N ALA A 104 -12.38 -5.55 2.87
CA ALA A 104 -13.65 -6.28 2.91
C ALA A 104 -14.40 -6.14 1.58
N LYS A 105 -14.36 -4.94 0.99
CA LYS A 105 -14.91 -4.67 -0.35
C LYS A 105 -14.21 -5.49 -1.42
N ALA A 106 -12.88 -5.57 -1.42
CA ALA A 106 -12.10 -6.38 -2.35
C ALA A 106 -12.47 -7.87 -2.24
N CYS A 107 -12.50 -8.40 -1.02
CA CYS A 107 -12.87 -9.80 -0.78
C CYS A 107 -14.29 -10.09 -1.29
N PHE A 108 -15.23 -9.19 -1.04
CA PHE A 108 -16.60 -9.32 -1.53
C PHE A 108 -16.67 -9.33 -3.06
N TYR A 109 -16.02 -8.36 -3.73
CA TYR A 109 -16.04 -8.24 -5.19
C TYR A 109 -15.39 -9.43 -5.90
N PHE A 110 -14.33 -9.95 -5.34
CA PHE A 110 -13.55 -11.02 -5.98
C PHE A 110 -13.85 -12.42 -5.45
N GLY A 111 -14.79 -12.55 -4.50
CA GLY A 111 -15.23 -13.85 -3.98
C GLY A 111 -14.18 -14.54 -3.10
N LEU A 112 -13.38 -13.77 -2.34
CA LEU A 112 -12.52 -14.33 -1.30
C LEU A 112 -13.24 -14.31 0.04
N LYS A 113 -12.84 -15.24 0.90
CA LYS A 113 -13.27 -15.20 2.31
C LYS A 113 -12.33 -14.30 3.10
N LEU A 114 -12.88 -13.30 3.77
CA LEU A 114 -12.14 -12.48 4.73
C LEU A 114 -12.12 -13.16 6.10
N VAL A 115 -10.94 -13.38 6.63
CA VAL A 115 -10.72 -13.94 7.96
C VAL A 115 -10.15 -12.84 8.85
N VAL A 116 -10.96 -12.37 9.79
CA VAL A 116 -10.57 -11.29 10.71
C VAL A 116 -10.03 -11.90 12.00
N THR A 117 -8.81 -11.53 12.38
CA THR A 117 -8.15 -11.96 13.61
C THR A 117 -8.15 -10.86 14.66
N SER A 118 -7.85 -11.24 15.91
CA SER A 118 -7.79 -10.30 17.01
C SER A 118 -6.62 -9.32 16.89
N VAL A 119 -6.81 -8.14 17.46
CA VAL A 119 -5.77 -7.17 17.73
C VAL A 119 -5.53 -7.13 19.24
N ASP A 120 -4.30 -6.89 19.64
CA ASP A 120 -3.95 -6.71 21.03
C ASP A 120 -4.60 -5.43 21.58
N PRO A 121 -5.34 -5.49 22.70
CA PRO A 121 -6.11 -4.35 23.21
C PRO A 121 -5.24 -3.20 23.73
N VAL A 122 -3.96 -3.45 24.05
CA VAL A 122 -3.03 -2.45 24.56
C VAL A 122 -2.24 -1.82 23.43
N THR A 123 -1.62 -2.64 22.58
CA THR A 123 -0.80 -2.15 21.46
C THR A 123 -1.64 -1.78 20.24
N GLN A 124 -2.85 -2.32 20.14
CA GLN A 124 -3.77 -2.14 19.00
C GLN A 124 -3.19 -2.61 17.66
N ARG A 125 -2.32 -3.59 17.70
CA ARG A 125 -1.66 -4.23 16.56
C ARG A 125 -2.20 -5.63 16.35
N ILE A 126 -2.09 -6.16 15.15
CA ILE A 126 -2.38 -7.57 14.87
C ILE A 126 -1.55 -8.48 15.80
N VAL A 127 -2.15 -9.56 16.27
CA VAL A 127 -1.46 -10.58 17.08
C VAL A 127 -0.98 -11.69 16.13
N PRO A 128 0.35 -11.88 15.92
CA PRO A 128 0.88 -12.86 14.97
C PRO A 128 0.41 -14.30 15.26
N ASP A 129 0.32 -14.70 16.55
CA ASP A 129 -0.17 -16.02 16.94
C ASP A 129 -1.64 -16.24 16.51
N SER A 130 -2.47 -15.19 16.51
CA SER A 130 -3.85 -15.30 16.05
C SER A 130 -3.92 -15.46 14.53
N VAL A 131 -2.98 -14.84 13.79
CA VAL A 131 -2.83 -15.04 12.35
C VAL A 131 -2.39 -16.46 12.06
N LEU A 132 -1.37 -16.96 12.75
CA LEU A 132 -0.88 -18.34 12.61
C LEU A 132 -1.99 -19.36 12.83
N ALA A 133 -2.79 -19.18 13.88
CA ALA A 133 -3.92 -20.07 14.21
C ALA A 133 -5.05 -20.02 13.14
N ALA A 134 -5.14 -18.94 12.37
CA ALA A 134 -6.16 -18.75 11.34
C ALA A 134 -5.72 -19.25 9.94
N ILE A 135 -4.43 -19.58 9.74
CA ILE A 135 -3.93 -20.08 8.45
C ILE A 135 -4.57 -21.44 8.12
N THR A 136 -5.10 -21.55 6.93
CA THR A 136 -5.68 -22.79 6.38
C THR A 136 -5.05 -23.09 5.01
N PRO A 137 -5.28 -24.29 4.43
CA PRO A 137 -4.86 -24.58 3.05
C PRO A 137 -5.48 -23.66 1.99
N ASN A 138 -6.50 -22.89 2.35
CA ASN A 138 -7.16 -21.92 1.47
C ASN A 138 -6.60 -20.48 1.62
N THR A 139 -5.77 -20.23 2.62
CA THR A 139 -5.18 -18.91 2.82
C THR A 139 -4.22 -18.59 1.69
N VAL A 140 -4.41 -17.43 1.05
CA VAL A 140 -3.54 -16.97 -0.05
C VAL A 140 -2.72 -15.75 0.33
N ALA A 141 -3.20 -14.93 1.27
CA ALA A 141 -2.48 -13.74 1.70
C ALA A 141 -2.81 -13.33 3.14
N ILE A 142 -1.89 -12.59 3.73
CA ILE A 142 -2.04 -11.81 4.95
C ILE A 142 -2.10 -10.33 4.53
N TYR A 143 -2.99 -9.56 5.15
CA TYR A 143 -3.08 -8.12 5.00
C TYR A 143 -2.75 -7.44 6.31
N ALA A 144 -1.81 -6.53 6.30
CA ALA A 144 -1.38 -5.74 7.45
C ALA A 144 -1.24 -4.27 7.06
N SER A 145 -1.11 -3.37 8.02
CA SER A 145 -1.05 -1.92 7.76
C SER A 145 0.15 -1.26 8.43
N ALA A 146 0.71 -0.27 7.76
CA ALA A 146 1.83 0.52 8.27
C ALA A 146 1.64 2.03 7.96
N PRO A 147 0.96 2.79 8.88
CA PRO A 147 0.19 2.36 10.04
C PRO A 147 -1.27 2.00 9.67
N ASN A 148 -1.99 1.36 10.60
CA ASN A 148 -3.43 1.22 10.46
C ASN A 148 -4.15 2.57 10.64
N PHE A 149 -5.24 2.77 9.89
CA PHE A 149 -5.91 4.08 9.86
C PHE A 149 -6.66 4.44 11.16
N PRO A 150 -7.24 3.49 11.95
CA PRO A 150 -7.97 3.86 13.14
C PRO A 150 -7.09 4.38 14.29
N ASN A 151 -5.89 3.80 14.43
CA ASN A 151 -5.07 3.96 15.64
C ASN A 151 -3.67 4.49 15.36
N GLY A 152 -3.24 4.59 14.10
CA GLY A 152 -1.88 5.01 13.72
C GLY A 152 -0.78 4.03 14.17
N ARG A 153 -1.10 2.75 14.40
CA ARG A 153 -0.13 1.74 14.82
C ARG A 153 0.40 0.97 13.62
N VAL A 154 1.71 0.78 13.57
CA VAL A 154 2.34 -0.11 12.60
C VAL A 154 2.18 -1.55 13.06
N ASP A 155 1.55 -2.39 12.26
CA ASP A 155 1.42 -3.82 12.53
C ASP A 155 2.78 -4.51 12.59
N PRO A 156 2.89 -5.71 13.19
CA PRO A 156 4.16 -6.44 13.33
C PRO A 156 4.57 -7.06 11.98
N ILE A 157 4.97 -6.21 11.02
CA ILE A 157 5.20 -6.61 9.63
C ILE A 157 6.31 -7.65 9.50
N VAL A 158 7.34 -7.58 10.36
CA VAL A 158 8.46 -8.55 10.34
C VAL A 158 7.97 -9.94 10.68
N GLU A 159 7.25 -10.08 11.79
CA GLU A 159 6.71 -11.35 12.28
C GLU A 159 5.66 -11.93 11.31
N LEU A 160 4.84 -11.05 10.71
CA LEU A 160 3.88 -11.46 9.67
C LEU A 160 4.58 -11.87 8.37
N GLY A 161 5.69 -11.23 8.03
CA GLY A 161 6.54 -11.60 6.90
C GLY A 161 7.15 -12.99 7.08
N GLU A 162 7.64 -13.31 8.29
CA GLU A 162 8.13 -14.66 8.61
C GLU A 162 7.03 -15.72 8.43
N LEU A 163 5.80 -15.43 8.86
CA LEU A 163 4.66 -16.32 8.64
C LEU A 163 4.35 -16.47 7.15
N ALA A 164 4.35 -15.37 6.40
CA ALA A 164 4.08 -15.38 4.97
C ALA A 164 5.10 -16.26 4.23
N VAL A 165 6.39 -16.08 4.47
CA VAL A 165 7.46 -16.91 3.88
C VAL A 165 7.29 -18.39 4.26
N LYS A 166 7.10 -18.68 5.56
CA LYS A 166 6.99 -20.04 6.06
C LYS A 166 5.83 -20.83 5.47
N HIS A 167 4.72 -20.14 5.20
CA HIS A 167 3.49 -20.76 4.71
C HIS A 167 3.22 -20.53 3.23
N ASP A 168 4.17 -19.95 2.49
CA ASP A 168 4.08 -19.65 1.06
C ASP A 168 2.83 -18.79 0.75
N LEU A 169 2.66 -17.68 1.49
CA LEU A 169 1.56 -16.73 1.40
C LEU A 169 2.06 -15.38 0.90
N GLY A 170 1.18 -14.60 0.28
CA GLY A 170 1.43 -13.18 0.07
C GLY A 170 1.32 -12.39 1.37
N LEU A 171 2.06 -11.28 1.47
CA LEU A 171 1.85 -10.26 2.50
C LEU A 171 1.67 -8.91 1.83
N HIS A 172 0.45 -8.37 1.92
CA HIS A 172 0.16 -6.99 1.52
C HIS A 172 0.33 -6.06 2.71
N VAL A 173 1.07 -4.97 2.51
CA VAL A 173 1.17 -3.89 3.50
C VAL A 173 0.40 -2.68 2.99
N ASP A 174 -0.73 -2.39 3.63
CA ASP A 174 -1.46 -1.14 3.41
C ASP A 174 -0.67 0.00 4.04
N ASN A 175 0.00 0.74 3.20
CA ASN A 175 0.83 1.86 3.55
C ASN A 175 0.28 3.17 2.96
N CYS A 176 -1.02 3.18 2.65
CA CYS A 176 -1.71 4.33 2.06
C CYS A 176 -1.50 5.60 2.88
N LEU A 177 -1.52 5.49 4.20
CA LEU A 177 -1.25 6.61 5.10
C LEU A 177 0.26 6.82 5.31
N GLY A 178 1.01 5.74 5.53
CA GLY A 178 2.37 5.77 6.04
C GLY A 178 3.47 5.88 4.99
N GLY A 179 3.22 5.53 3.73
CA GLY A 179 4.27 5.34 2.73
C GLY A 179 5.29 6.46 2.66
N PHE A 180 4.84 7.67 2.49
CA PHE A 180 5.73 8.84 2.52
C PHE A 180 6.16 9.20 3.94
N TYR A 181 5.21 9.26 4.88
CA TYR A 181 5.49 9.70 6.25
C TYR A 181 6.51 8.81 6.96
N LEU A 182 6.33 7.47 6.92
CA LEU A 182 7.25 6.54 7.59
C LEU A 182 8.62 6.54 6.92
N SER A 183 8.69 6.68 5.59
CA SER A 183 9.96 6.77 4.87
C SER A 183 10.77 7.99 5.29
N TYR A 184 10.13 9.17 5.38
CA TYR A 184 10.78 10.38 5.89
C TYR A 184 11.17 10.25 7.36
N ALA A 185 10.26 9.78 8.20
CA ALA A 185 10.54 9.58 9.62
C ALA A 185 11.70 8.61 9.86
N GLN A 186 11.83 7.60 9.00
CA GLN A 186 12.96 6.67 9.05
C GLN A 186 14.27 7.31 8.59
N ALA A 187 14.25 8.11 7.52
CA ALA A 187 15.42 8.85 7.06
C ALA A 187 15.95 9.82 8.14
N GLU A 188 15.06 10.41 8.92
CA GLU A 188 15.37 11.27 10.06
C GLU A 188 15.72 10.51 11.36
N GLY A 189 15.75 9.17 11.33
CA GLY A 189 16.09 8.34 12.50
C GLY A 189 15.01 8.30 13.60
N LEU A 190 13.79 8.70 13.31
CA LEU A 190 12.69 8.83 14.29
C LEU A 190 11.97 7.50 14.56
N LEU A 191 12.14 6.48 13.74
CA LEU A 191 11.40 5.21 13.84
C LEU A 191 12.20 4.08 14.51
N GLY A 192 13.48 4.27 14.80
CA GLY A 192 14.36 3.17 15.26
C GLY A 192 14.43 2.04 14.23
N ASP A 193 14.33 0.79 14.70
CA ASP A 193 14.47 -0.41 13.86
C ASP A 193 13.13 -0.91 13.26
N ILE A 194 12.08 -0.09 13.25
CA ILE A 194 10.80 -0.48 12.66
C ILE A 194 10.99 -0.72 11.16
N ARG A 195 10.66 -1.94 10.69
CA ARG A 195 10.67 -2.33 9.29
C ARG A 195 9.26 -2.66 8.83
N TRP A 196 8.89 -2.16 7.68
CA TRP A 196 7.52 -2.25 7.19
C TRP A 196 7.42 -2.31 5.65
N ASP A 197 8.53 -2.16 4.95
CA ASP A 197 8.64 -2.06 3.49
C ASP A 197 9.24 -3.34 2.87
N PHE A 198 9.65 -3.27 1.61
CA PHE A 198 10.20 -4.42 0.88
C PHE A 198 11.51 -4.98 1.44
N ARG A 199 12.12 -4.36 2.45
CA ARG A 199 13.24 -4.95 3.20
C ARG A 199 12.80 -6.10 4.12
N VAL A 200 11.48 -6.22 4.39
CA VAL A 200 10.95 -7.35 5.15
C VAL A 200 10.70 -8.53 4.20
N PRO A 201 11.43 -9.65 4.36
CA PRO A 201 11.15 -10.85 3.59
C PRO A 201 9.68 -11.28 3.77
N GLY A 202 9.03 -11.61 2.65
CA GLY A 202 7.62 -11.99 2.65
C GLY A 202 6.66 -10.84 2.31
N VAL A 203 7.06 -9.57 2.36
CA VAL A 203 6.27 -8.47 1.79
C VAL A 203 6.27 -8.59 0.27
N THR A 204 5.10 -8.82 -0.30
CA THR A 204 4.93 -9.05 -1.74
C THR A 204 4.15 -7.94 -2.45
N SER A 205 3.45 -7.08 -1.71
CA SER A 205 2.83 -5.87 -2.26
C SER A 205 2.65 -4.78 -1.21
N ILE A 206 2.67 -3.53 -1.66
CA ILE A 206 2.48 -2.34 -0.81
C ILE A 206 1.58 -1.36 -1.55
N SER A 207 0.57 -0.81 -0.88
CA SER A 207 -0.22 0.33 -1.37
C SER A 207 0.21 1.64 -0.71
N VAL A 208 0.31 2.73 -1.50
CA VAL A 208 0.77 4.05 -1.04
C VAL A 208 -0.07 5.15 -1.66
N ASP A 209 -0.51 6.11 -0.86
CA ASP A 209 -1.28 7.27 -1.34
C ASP A 209 -0.42 8.52 -1.47
N VAL A 210 -0.18 8.95 -2.71
CA VAL A 210 0.57 10.19 -2.97
C VAL A 210 -0.21 11.45 -2.59
N HIS A 211 -1.55 11.41 -2.57
CA HIS A 211 -2.40 12.56 -2.19
C HIS A 211 -2.51 12.79 -0.67
N LYS A 212 -1.98 11.89 0.15
CA LYS A 212 -1.91 12.07 1.61
C LYS A 212 -0.63 12.84 1.96
N TYR A 213 0.40 12.16 2.41
CA TYR A 213 1.65 12.82 2.80
C TYR A 213 2.63 13.05 1.63
N GLY A 214 2.35 12.54 0.43
CA GLY A 214 3.03 12.94 -0.80
C GLY A 214 2.56 14.30 -1.34
N ALA A 215 1.53 14.90 -0.70
CA ALA A 215 1.05 16.26 -0.95
C ALA A 215 0.71 16.57 -2.42
N CYS A 216 0.25 15.58 -3.20
CA CYS A 216 -0.27 15.80 -4.53
C CYS A 216 -1.81 15.76 -4.56
N LEU A 217 -2.40 16.18 -5.68
CA LEU A 217 -3.82 15.97 -5.93
C LEU A 217 -4.14 14.47 -5.92
N ALA A 218 -5.39 14.11 -5.59
CA ALA A 218 -5.80 12.72 -5.36
C ALA A 218 -5.49 11.79 -6.53
N VAL A 219 -4.31 11.21 -6.53
CA VAL A 219 -3.85 10.13 -7.40
C VAL A 219 -3.13 9.10 -6.52
N HIS A 220 -3.28 7.83 -6.79
CA HIS A 220 -2.80 6.77 -5.92
C HIS A 220 -1.78 5.87 -6.61
N LEU A 221 -0.86 5.32 -5.83
CA LEU A 221 0.19 4.41 -6.26
C LEU A 221 0.01 3.04 -5.61
N GLU A 222 0.17 2.02 -6.39
CA GLU A 222 0.35 0.65 -5.91
C GLU A 222 1.67 0.11 -6.43
N ASN A 223 2.44 -0.55 -5.56
CA ASN A 223 3.64 -1.28 -5.91
C ASN A 223 3.43 -2.74 -5.52
N SER A 224 3.40 -3.63 -6.48
CA SER A 224 3.26 -5.07 -6.25
C SER A 224 4.41 -5.84 -6.89
N LEU A 225 4.84 -6.89 -6.19
CA LEU A 225 5.69 -7.95 -6.72
C LEU A 225 4.77 -9.14 -7.04
N LEU A 226 4.46 -9.38 -8.30
CA LEU A 226 3.84 -10.61 -8.77
C LEU A 226 4.63 -11.17 -9.93
#